data_4cbaded7f2fc6e7a922353a1a0b7b18a
#
_entry.id   4cbaded7f2fc6e7a922353a1a0b7b18a
#
_cell.length_a   1.000
_cell.length_b   1.000
_cell.length_c   1.000
_cell.angle_alpha   90.00
_cell.angle_beta   90.00
_cell.angle_gamma   90.00
#
_symmetry.space_group_name_H-M   'P 1'
#
loop_
_entity.id
_entity.type
_entity.pdbx_description
1 polymer ?
#
loop_
_entity_poly.entity_id
_entity_poly.type
_entity_poly.pdbx_seq_one_letter_code
_entity_poly.pdbx_strand_id
1 'polypeptide(L)'
;FFSDIFNNIENYVFLLIDYGYSEREFYHPERSSGTIQYYKNHKKIKDSLLNQGNFDISISVDFSRVYRIANLFKLQLMSYTTQEQFLLNTNILENSEKITDVFTRNNILKSLLFPTDMGENFKIMILCDHMKSDFIINFKDYRHKL
;
A
#
# COMPACT_ATOMS: atom_id res chain seq x y z
N PHE A 1 -14.59 1.35 -11.28
CA PHE A 1 -13.23 1.86 -11.08
C PHE A 1 -12.18 0.92 -11.70
N PHE A 2 -11.96 -0.31 -11.19
CA PHE A 2 -10.94 -1.20 -11.76
C PHE A 2 -11.24 -1.61 -13.20
N SER A 3 -12.49 -1.91 -13.54
CA SER A 3 -12.89 -2.21 -14.92
C SER A 3 -12.63 -1.05 -15.87
N ASP A 4 -12.84 0.18 -15.42
CA ASP A 4 -12.62 1.37 -16.24
C ASP A 4 -11.13 1.58 -16.54
N ILE A 5 -10.25 1.26 -15.58
CA ILE A 5 -8.80 1.33 -15.77
C ILE A 5 -8.34 0.18 -16.65
N PHE A 6 -8.64 -1.06 -16.27
CA PHE A 6 -8.03 -2.24 -16.88
C PHE A 6 -8.55 -2.58 -18.27
N ASN A 7 -9.74 -2.09 -18.65
CA ASN A 7 -10.28 -2.28 -20.00
C ASN A 7 -9.86 -1.20 -21.01
N ASN A 8 -9.35 -0.07 -20.55
CA ASN A 8 -9.07 1.08 -21.41
C ASN A 8 -7.59 1.39 -21.59
N ILE A 9 -6.72 0.65 -20.93
CA ILE A 9 -5.26 0.85 -21.02
C ILE A 9 -4.62 -0.48 -21.37
N GLU A 10 -3.66 -0.46 -22.28
CA GLU A 10 -2.86 -1.62 -22.67
C GLU A 10 -1.39 -1.44 -22.29
N ASN A 11 -0.68 -2.54 -22.01
CA ASN A 11 0.76 -2.55 -21.72
C ASN A 11 1.15 -1.62 -20.57
N TYR A 12 0.55 -1.79 -19.42
CA TYR A 12 0.79 -0.95 -18.25
C TYR A 12 1.30 -1.73 -17.04
N VAL A 13 1.92 -1.00 -16.14
CA VAL A 13 2.21 -1.43 -14.78
C VAL A 13 1.32 -0.62 -13.84
N PHE A 14 0.56 -1.31 -13.02
CA PHE A 14 -0.28 -0.71 -11.98
C PHE A 14 0.41 -0.85 -10.63
N LEU A 15 0.77 0.27 -10.04
CA LEU A 15 1.38 0.35 -8.72
C LEU A 15 0.35 0.86 -7.72
N LEU A 16 -0.03 0.03 -6.77
CA LEU A 16 -0.91 0.38 -5.66
C LEU A 16 -0.09 0.49 -4.38
N ILE A 17 -0.11 1.67 -3.78
CA ILE A 17 0.54 1.97 -2.51
C ILE A 17 -0.54 2.47 -1.55
N ASP A 18 -0.84 1.71 -0.53
CA ASP A 18 -1.82 2.11 0.48
C ASP A 18 -1.63 1.31 1.78
N TYR A 19 -2.25 1.76 2.87
CA TYR A 19 -2.33 0.94 4.06
C TYR A 19 -3.44 -0.10 3.94
N GLY A 20 -3.14 -1.30 4.38
CA GLY A 20 -4.05 -2.43 4.23
C GLY A 20 -3.44 -3.75 4.64
N TYR A 21 -4.21 -4.78 4.37
CA TYR A 21 -3.94 -6.12 4.88
C TYR A 21 -4.25 -7.17 3.82
N SER A 22 -3.66 -8.37 4.00
CA SER A 22 -4.20 -9.57 3.36
C SER A 22 -5.55 -9.92 3.98
N GLU A 23 -6.36 -10.72 3.30
CA GLU A 23 -7.71 -11.11 3.77
C GLU A 23 -7.69 -11.69 5.19
N ARG A 24 -6.74 -12.57 5.48
CA ARG A 24 -6.59 -13.19 6.80
C ARG A 24 -6.30 -12.15 7.89
N GLU A 25 -5.49 -11.16 7.58
CA GLU A 25 -5.16 -10.07 8.50
C GLU A 25 -6.30 -9.04 8.58
N PHE A 26 -7.02 -8.81 7.47
CA PHE A 26 -8.13 -7.87 7.38
C PHE A 26 -9.32 -8.31 8.24
N TYR A 27 -9.66 -9.61 8.19
CA TYR A 27 -10.75 -10.22 8.96
C TYR A 27 -10.29 -10.89 10.26
N HIS A 28 -9.14 -10.52 10.78
CA HIS A 28 -8.64 -11.07 12.03
C HIS A 28 -9.62 -10.78 13.19
N PRO A 29 -9.92 -11.74 14.09
CA PRO A 29 -10.89 -11.57 15.18
C PRO A 29 -10.64 -10.35 16.07
N GLU A 30 -9.38 -9.96 16.28
CA GLU A 30 -9.01 -8.76 17.05
C GLU A 30 -9.42 -7.44 16.36
N ARG A 31 -9.80 -7.45 15.07
CA ARG A 31 -10.33 -6.30 14.34
C ARG A 31 -11.86 -6.27 14.30
N SER A 32 -12.51 -6.70 15.38
CA SER A 32 -13.98 -6.78 15.48
C SER A 32 -14.70 -5.45 15.21
N SER A 33 -14.03 -4.30 15.40
CA SER A 33 -14.56 -2.97 15.08
C SER A 33 -14.35 -2.53 13.63
N GLY A 34 -13.77 -3.40 12.79
CA GLY A 34 -13.43 -3.09 11.39
C GLY A 34 -12.21 -2.17 11.24
N THR A 35 -12.02 -1.65 10.01
CA THR A 35 -10.85 -0.85 9.64
C THR A 35 -11.20 0.61 9.32
N ILE A 36 -12.47 1.00 9.44
CA ILE A 36 -12.89 2.37 9.18
C ILE A 36 -12.38 3.27 10.31
N GLN A 37 -11.76 4.38 9.93
CA GLN A 37 -11.26 5.39 10.84
C GLN A 37 -11.71 6.77 10.38
N TYR A 38 -11.99 7.63 11.36
CA TYR A 38 -12.43 9.00 11.12
C TYR A 38 -11.40 9.98 11.66
N TYR A 39 -11.06 10.98 10.88
CA TYR A 39 -10.08 12.00 11.26
C TYR A 39 -10.67 13.40 11.08
N LYS A 40 -10.43 14.25 12.05
CA LYS A 40 -10.72 15.69 11.99
C LYS A 40 -9.51 16.47 12.47
N ASN A 41 -9.02 17.40 11.64
CA ASN A 41 -7.81 18.17 11.93
C ASN A 41 -6.64 17.26 12.35
N HIS A 42 -6.39 16.19 11.59
CA HIS A 42 -5.35 15.16 11.83
C HIS A 42 -5.49 14.38 13.15
N LYS A 43 -6.60 14.52 13.87
CA LYS A 43 -6.88 13.75 15.09
C LYS A 43 -7.94 12.70 14.83
N LYS A 44 -7.67 11.48 15.30
CA LYS A 44 -8.65 10.39 15.24
C LYS A 44 -9.83 10.73 16.13
N ILE A 45 -11.03 10.62 15.58
CA ILE A 45 -12.30 10.83 16.31
C ILE A 45 -13.08 9.52 16.40
N LYS A 46 -13.85 9.38 17.44
CA LYS A 46 -14.81 8.27 17.57
C LYS A 46 -16.05 8.67 16.79
N ASP A 47 -16.47 7.77 15.93
CA ASP A 47 -17.70 7.76 15.13
C ASP A 47 -18.39 9.13 14.93
N SER A 48 -18.64 9.51 13.71
CA SER A 48 -19.23 10.81 13.47
C SER A 48 -20.12 10.82 12.22
N LEU A 49 -21.02 9.85 12.10
CA LEU A 49 -22.12 9.93 11.13
C LEU A 49 -22.98 11.22 11.33
N LEU A 50 -22.85 11.86 12.49
CA LEU A 50 -23.61 13.06 12.85
C LEU A 50 -23.07 14.36 12.23
N ASN A 51 -21.82 14.41 11.74
CA ASN A 51 -21.19 15.60 11.17
C ASN A 51 -20.61 15.36 9.79
N GLN A 52 -21.39 14.80 8.90
CA GLN A 52 -20.98 14.47 7.53
C GLN A 52 -20.39 15.71 6.81
N GLY A 53 -19.28 15.49 6.11
CA GLY A 53 -18.58 16.54 5.37
C GLY A 53 -17.52 17.34 6.18
N ASN A 54 -17.40 17.09 7.49
CA ASN A 54 -16.44 17.81 8.35
C ASN A 54 -15.29 16.93 8.88
N PHE A 55 -15.07 15.75 8.32
CA PHE A 55 -14.02 14.81 8.71
C PHE A 55 -13.63 13.90 7.54
N ASP A 56 -12.43 13.38 7.62
CA ASP A 56 -11.91 12.42 6.64
C ASP A 56 -12.28 11.00 7.06
N ILE A 57 -12.68 10.19 6.12
CA ILE A 57 -12.95 8.76 6.31
C ILE A 57 -11.82 7.98 5.65
N SER A 58 -11.14 7.17 6.44
CA SER A 58 -10.09 6.29 5.99
C SER A 58 -10.49 4.83 6.21
N ILE A 59 -10.20 3.98 5.24
CA ILE A 59 -10.42 2.54 5.32
C ILE A 59 -9.21 1.80 4.79
N SER A 60 -8.83 0.72 5.45
CA SER A 60 -7.72 -0.11 4.97
C SER A 60 -8.11 -0.89 3.71
N VAL A 61 -7.15 -1.09 2.81
CA VAL A 61 -7.34 -1.88 1.59
C VAL A 61 -7.27 -3.37 1.93
N ASP A 62 -8.22 -4.15 1.41
CA ASP A 62 -8.12 -5.61 1.33
C ASP A 62 -7.34 -5.98 0.05
N PHE A 63 -6.04 -6.20 0.19
CA PHE A 63 -5.16 -6.53 -0.93
C PHE A 63 -5.46 -7.89 -1.56
N SER A 64 -5.96 -8.85 -0.80
CA SER A 64 -6.39 -10.13 -1.37
C SER A 64 -7.60 -9.96 -2.30
N ARG A 65 -8.51 -9.06 -1.96
CA ARG A 65 -9.63 -8.71 -2.83
C ARG A 65 -9.16 -8.01 -4.11
N VAL A 66 -8.21 -7.07 -3.99
CA VAL A 66 -7.61 -6.41 -5.17
C VAL A 66 -6.96 -7.45 -6.08
N TYR A 67 -6.20 -8.40 -5.52
CA TYR A 67 -5.57 -9.47 -6.27
C TYR A 67 -6.60 -10.37 -6.98
N ARG A 68 -7.69 -10.75 -6.30
CA ARG A 68 -8.78 -11.52 -6.94
C ARG A 68 -9.40 -10.77 -8.12
N ILE A 69 -9.62 -9.47 -7.98
CA ILE A 69 -10.12 -8.63 -9.09
C ILE A 69 -9.10 -8.58 -10.22
N ALA A 70 -7.81 -8.36 -9.92
CA ALA A 70 -6.76 -8.35 -10.93
C ALA A 70 -6.71 -9.65 -11.75
N ASN A 71 -6.89 -10.80 -11.10
CA ASN A 71 -6.96 -12.10 -11.77
C ASN A 71 -8.14 -12.20 -12.76
N LEU A 72 -9.29 -11.57 -12.50
CA LEU A 72 -10.41 -11.53 -13.44
C LEU A 72 -10.04 -10.81 -14.74
N PHE A 73 -9.15 -9.82 -14.66
CA PHE A 73 -8.61 -9.09 -15.80
C PHE A 73 -7.31 -9.70 -16.35
N LYS A 74 -6.92 -10.89 -15.87
CA LYS A 74 -5.71 -11.62 -16.29
C LYS A 74 -4.40 -10.84 -16.04
N LEU A 75 -4.40 -9.93 -15.08
CA LEU A 75 -3.20 -9.22 -14.70
C LEU A 75 -2.25 -10.13 -13.94
N GLN A 76 -0.97 -9.97 -14.21
CA GLN A 76 0.09 -10.69 -13.54
C GLN A 76 0.50 -9.94 -12.26
N LEU A 77 0.48 -10.64 -11.12
CA LEU A 77 1.01 -10.10 -9.86
C LEU A 77 2.53 -10.20 -9.86
N MET A 78 3.19 -9.06 -9.98
CA MET A 78 4.66 -8.97 -9.98
C MET A 78 5.23 -8.96 -8.58
N SER A 79 4.60 -8.24 -7.65
CA SER A 79 5.04 -8.15 -6.25
C SER A 79 3.90 -7.78 -5.31
N TYR A 80 3.98 -8.28 -4.08
CA TYR A 80 3.25 -7.79 -2.92
C TYR A 80 4.21 -7.71 -1.74
N THR A 81 4.46 -6.52 -1.21
CA THR A 81 5.49 -6.29 -0.20
C THR A 81 5.12 -5.10 0.71
N THR A 82 5.95 -4.84 1.73
CA THR A 82 5.83 -3.64 2.56
C THR A 82 6.53 -2.45 1.91
N GLN A 83 6.13 -1.23 2.29
CA GLN A 83 6.79 -0.01 1.83
C GLN A 83 8.28 0.00 2.19
N GLU A 84 8.62 -0.41 3.41
CA GLU A 84 10.01 -0.55 3.84
C GLU A 84 10.83 -1.39 2.85
N GLN A 85 10.36 -2.60 2.55
CA GLN A 85 11.08 -3.51 1.65
C GLN A 85 11.18 -2.95 0.23
N PHE A 86 10.13 -2.35 -0.26
CA PHE A 86 10.15 -1.70 -1.58
C PHE A 86 11.18 -0.57 -1.63
N LEU A 87 11.15 0.34 -0.67
CA LEU A 87 12.04 1.50 -0.66
C LEU A 87 13.51 1.10 -0.46
N LEU A 88 13.79 0.12 0.39
CA LEU A 88 15.15 -0.38 0.57
C LEU A 88 15.71 -0.99 -0.73
N ASN A 89 14.90 -1.72 -1.48
CA ASN A 89 15.31 -2.32 -2.74
C ASN A 89 15.31 -1.33 -3.93
N THR A 90 14.74 -0.14 -3.77
CA THR A 90 14.80 0.94 -4.76
C THR A 90 15.81 2.02 -4.39
N ASN A 91 16.82 1.66 -3.59
CA ASN A 91 17.97 2.50 -3.23
C ASN A 91 17.58 3.79 -2.50
N ILE A 92 16.57 3.74 -1.61
CA ILE A 92 16.16 4.92 -0.82
C ILE A 92 17.31 5.52 -0.02
N LEU A 93 18.22 4.68 0.49
CA LEU A 93 19.36 5.14 1.30
C LEU A 93 20.30 6.01 0.48
N GLU A 94 20.71 5.57 -0.71
CA GLU A 94 21.55 6.35 -1.64
C GLU A 94 20.82 7.63 -2.09
N ASN A 95 19.54 7.51 -2.44
CA ASN A 95 18.74 8.66 -2.84
C ASN A 95 18.59 9.69 -1.72
N SER A 96 18.55 9.25 -0.47
CA SER A 96 18.45 10.14 0.69
C SER A 96 19.70 10.97 0.93
N GLU A 97 20.87 10.55 0.43
CA GLU A 97 22.13 11.30 0.56
C GLU A 97 22.11 12.67 -0.15
N LYS A 98 21.16 12.84 -1.10
CA LYS A 98 20.91 14.16 -1.74
C LYS A 98 20.34 15.19 -0.75
N ILE A 99 19.83 14.75 0.41
CA ILE A 99 19.36 15.63 1.48
C ILE A 99 20.55 15.93 2.39
N THR A 100 21.06 17.15 2.32
CA THR A 100 22.28 17.58 3.03
C THR A 100 22.06 17.70 4.54
N ASP A 101 20.87 18.11 4.96
CA ASP A 101 20.54 18.16 6.39
C ASP A 101 20.30 16.76 6.94
N VAL A 102 21.24 16.31 7.76
CA VAL A 102 21.23 14.96 8.36
C VAL A 102 20.02 14.72 9.26
N PHE A 103 19.58 15.74 9.99
CA PHE A 103 18.43 15.61 10.89
C PHE A 103 17.12 15.39 10.10
N THR A 104 16.90 16.23 9.11
CA THR A 104 15.73 16.10 8.20
C THR A 104 15.76 14.76 7.47
N ARG A 105 16.93 14.36 6.92
CA ARG A 105 17.09 13.07 6.25
C ARG A 105 16.70 11.90 7.15
N ASN A 106 17.23 11.86 8.36
CA ASN A 106 16.96 10.77 9.30
C ASN A 106 15.48 10.73 9.71
N ASN A 107 14.82 11.86 9.90
CA ASN A 107 13.40 11.91 10.20
C ASN A 107 12.54 11.38 9.04
N ILE A 108 12.89 11.74 7.80
CA ILE A 108 12.22 11.22 6.61
C ILE A 108 12.39 9.70 6.50
N LEU A 109 13.64 9.21 6.61
CA LEU A 109 13.91 7.77 6.56
C LEU A 109 13.19 7.01 7.67
N LYS A 110 13.17 7.55 8.88
CA LYS A 110 12.43 6.97 9.99
C LYS A 110 10.94 6.85 9.67
N SER A 111 10.31 7.93 9.22
CA SER A 111 8.89 7.94 8.88
C SER A 111 8.54 6.94 7.78
N LEU A 112 9.39 6.82 6.76
CA LEU A 112 9.12 5.97 5.60
C LEU A 112 9.40 4.49 5.83
N LEU A 113 10.41 4.15 6.69
CA LEU A 113 10.93 2.79 6.81
C LEU A 113 10.53 2.11 8.13
N PHE A 114 10.26 2.85 9.21
CA PHE A 114 10.03 2.19 10.49
C PHE A 114 8.64 1.51 10.52
N PRO A 115 8.57 0.29 11.13
CA PRO A 115 7.33 -0.49 11.24
C PRO A 115 6.20 0.26 11.96
N THR A 116 6.56 1.05 12.98
CA THR A 116 5.60 1.83 13.78
C THR A 116 4.98 2.99 13.02
N ASP A 117 5.64 3.44 11.95
CA ASP A 117 5.19 4.55 11.12
C ASP A 117 4.59 4.01 9.80
N MET A 118 5.20 4.31 8.66
CA MET A 118 4.67 3.92 7.35
C MET A 118 5.25 2.60 6.83
N GLY A 119 6.43 2.18 7.33
CA GLY A 119 7.23 1.11 6.73
C GLY A 119 6.48 -0.21 6.57
N GLU A 120 5.84 -0.72 7.62
CA GLU A 120 5.05 -1.95 7.56
C GLU A 120 3.55 -1.70 7.33
N ASN A 121 3.03 -0.55 7.73
CA ASN A 121 1.60 -0.26 7.61
C ASN A 121 1.17 -0.10 6.15
N PHE A 122 2.01 0.55 5.34
CA PHE A 122 1.78 0.64 3.89
C PHE A 122 2.25 -0.62 3.18
N LYS A 123 1.42 -1.08 2.26
CA LYS A 123 1.71 -2.21 1.37
C LYS A 123 1.84 -1.72 -0.05
N ILE A 124 2.63 -2.42 -0.80
CA ILE A 124 2.86 -2.16 -2.22
C ILE A 124 2.48 -3.40 -3.01
N MET A 125 1.56 -3.23 -3.93
CA MET A 125 1.18 -4.26 -4.88
C MET A 125 1.50 -3.78 -6.29
N ILE A 126 2.20 -4.60 -7.05
CA ILE A 126 2.56 -4.32 -8.44
C ILE A 126 1.87 -5.36 -9.32
N LEU A 127 1.03 -4.87 -10.22
CA LEU A 127 0.33 -5.66 -11.22
C LEU A 127 0.76 -5.20 -12.61
N CYS A 128 0.83 -6.11 -13.58
CA CYS A 128 1.11 -5.74 -14.95
C CYS A 128 0.19 -6.45 -15.94
N ASP A 129 -0.07 -5.79 -17.05
CA ASP A 129 -0.75 -6.34 -18.20
C ASP A 129 0.29 -6.88 -19.18
N HIS A 130 0.27 -8.19 -19.44
CA HIS A 130 1.02 -8.92 -20.49
C HIS A 130 2.50 -8.51 -20.75
N MET A 131 3.11 -7.74 -19.88
CA MET A 131 4.53 -7.42 -20.03
C MET A 131 5.36 -8.68 -19.86
N LYS A 132 6.22 -8.98 -20.84
CA LYS A 132 7.29 -9.97 -20.68
C LYS A 132 8.15 -9.47 -19.53
N SER A 133 8.07 -10.18 -18.41
CA SER A 133 8.65 -9.76 -17.15
C SER A 133 10.16 -10.01 -17.09
N ASP A 134 10.94 -9.17 -17.74
CA ASP A 134 12.36 -9.04 -17.40
C ASP A 134 12.56 -8.19 -16.11
N PHE A 135 11.46 -7.73 -15.54
CA PHE A 135 11.45 -7.03 -14.27
C PHE A 135 11.51 -8.04 -13.11
N ILE A 136 12.71 -8.52 -12.80
CA ILE A 136 12.94 -9.31 -11.59
C ILE A 136 12.98 -8.33 -10.42
N ILE A 137 11.85 -8.24 -9.71
CA ILE A 137 11.77 -7.47 -8.48
C ILE A 137 12.23 -8.39 -7.35
N ASN A 138 13.47 -8.30 -6.93
CA ASN A 138 14.05 -9.06 -5.81
C ASN A 138 13.68 -8.44 -4.46
N PHE A 139 12.37 -8.34 -4.18
CA PHE A 139 11.91 -7.91 -2.86
C PHE A 139 11.62 -9.13 -1.97
N LYS A 140 11.64 -8.90 -0.66
CA LYS A 140 11.00 -9.81 0.28
C LYS A 140 9.51 -9.83 -0.05
N ASP A 141 9.07 -10.95 -0.60
CA ASP A 141 7.77 -11.09 -1.23
C ASP A 141 6.77 -11.72 -0.26
N TYR A 142 5.62 -11.12 -0.14
CA TYR A 142 4.52 -11.59 0.71
C TYR A 142 3.33 -12.14 -0.10
N ARG A 143 3.51 -12.45 -1.41
CA ARG A 143 2.44 -12.99 -2.27
C ARG A 143 1.76 -14.23 -1.68
N HIS A 144 2.47 -15.02 -0.90
CA HIS A 144 1.94 -16.18 -0.19
C HIS A 144 0.88 -15.83 0.88
N LYS A 145 0.70 -14.55 1.22
CA LYS A 145 -0.32 -14.08 2.17
C LYS A 145 -1.64 -13.68 1.48
N LEU A 146 -1.64 -13.53 0.17
CA LEU A 146 -2.82 -13.16 -0.60
C LEU A 146 -3.66 -14.40 -0.93
#